data_5c9f02c80b81954cc453e3a0b67b9734
#
_entry.id   5c9f02c80b81954cc453e3a0b67b9734
#
_cell.length_a   1.000
_cell.length_b   1.000
_cell.length_c   1.000
_cell.angle_alpha   90.00
_cell.angle_beta   90.00
_cell.angle_gamma   90.00
#
_symmetry.space_group_name_H-M   'P 1'
#
loop_
_entity.id
_entity.type
_entity.pdbx_description
1 polymer ?
#
loop_
_entity_poly.entity_id
_entity_poly.type
_entity_poly.pdbx_seq_one_letter_code
_entity_poly.pdbx_strand_id
1 'polypeptide(L)'
;MARLILKSPYIKSTGGASGYLRYIATRERVELIPDDRPPTRKQEQLAAKLVKDFPDSKTLYEYEDYLTKPTKVSASAFITLALEANWDAIHESEQYMKYIATRPRAERIGAHGLFGDDDAVSLEKAMAELERYTGNVWTHIISLKREDAARLGFDNATAWRNLIRAHRNDIAAAMKIPPGDFRWYAAFHDE
;
A
#
# COMPACT_ATOMS: atom_id res chain seq x y z
N MET A 1 9.31 14.06 -29.76
CA MET A 1 8.52 14.73 -28.70
C MET A 1 7.82 13.66 -27.87
N ALA A 2 7.93 13.74 -26.54
CA ALA A 2 7.17 12.88 -25.65
C ALA A 2 5.67 13.20 -25.81
N ARG A 3 4.82 12.17 -25.89
CA ARG A 3 3.37 12.33 -25.99
C ARG A 3 2.74 11.81 -24.71
N LEU A 4 2.20 12.74 -23.91
CA LEU A 4 1.36 12.43 -22.77
C LEU A 4 -0.11 12.33 -23.22
N ILE A 5 -0.80 11.29 -22.81
CA ILE A 5 -2.24 11.11 -23.04
C ILE A 5 -2.92 11.13 -21.68
N LEU A 6 -3.89 12.04 -21.52
CA LEU A 6 -4.78 12.12 -20.37
C LEU A 6 -6.20 11.84 -20.79
N LYS A 7 -6.84 10.85 -20.16
CA LYS A 7 -8.27 10.56 -20.28
C LYS A 7 -8.91 10.71 -18.90
N SER A 8 -10.03 11.44 -18.82
CA SER A 8 -10.66 11.83 -17.56
C SER A 8 -12.18 11.56 -17.55
N PRO A 9 -12.62 10.29 -17.68
CA PRO A 9 -14.01 9.95 -17.43
C PRO A 9 -14.34 10.09 -15.94
N TYR A 10 -15.62 10.26 -15.59
CA TYR A 10 -16.06 10.23 -14.20
C TYR A 10 -17.01 9.06 -13.94
N ILE A 11 -17.05 8.58 -12.70
CA ILE A 11 -17.91 7.48 -12.28
C ILE A 11 -19.15 8.05 -11.60
N LYS A 12 -20.33 7.72 -12.13
CA LYS A 12 -21.63 8.24 -11.64
C LYS A 12 -22.09 7.60 -10.33
N SER A 13 -21.53 6.44 -9.95
CA SER A 13 -21.93 5.73 -8.74
C SER A 13 -20.72 5.39 -7.90
N THR A 14 -20.79 5.68 -6.61
CA THR A 14 -19.71 5.43 -5.64
C THR A 14 -19.41 3.94 -5.43
N GLY A 15 -20.41 3.05 -5.56
CA GLY A 15 -20.20 1.60 -5.54
C GLY A 15 -19.30 1.11 -6.67
N GLY A 16 -19.44 1.70 -7.89
CA GLY A 16 -18.55 1.45 -9.01
C GLY A 16 -17.14 2.00 -8.79
N ALA A 17 -17.00 3.11 -8.07
CA ALA A 17 -15.71 3.73 -7.76
C ALA A 17 -14.86 2.88 -6.83
N SER A 18 -15.45 2.28 -5.79
CA SER A 18 -14.76 1.38 -4.86
C SER A 18 -14.23 0.13 -5.59
N GLY A 19 -15.04 -0.49 -6.44
CA GLY A 19 -14.62 -1.63 -7.26
C GLY A 19 -13.48 -1.27 -8.24
N TYR A 20 -13.57 -0.08 -8.88
CA TYR A 20 -12.51 0.40 -9.75
C TYR A 20 -11.20 0.66 -8.99
N LEU A 21 -11.27 1.23 -7.79
CA LEU A 21 -10.10 1.45 -6.96
C LEU A 21 -9.40 0.12 -6.61
N ARG A 22 -10.17 -0.90 -6.20
CA ARG A 22 -9.63 -2.23 -5.96
C ARG A 22 -8.96 -2.79 -7.22
N TYR A 23 -9.63 -2.70 -8.37
CA TYR A 23 -9.10 -3.19 -9.64
C TYR A 23 -7.74 -2.57 -9.97
N ILE A 24 -7.61 -1.25 -9.94
CA ILE A 24 -6.34 -0.58 -10.28
C ILE A 24 -5.21 -0.86 -9.26
N ALA A 25 -5.57 -1.13 -7.99
CA ALA A 25 -4.60 -1.39 -6.93
C ALA A 25 -4.04 -2.82 -6.92
N THR A 26 -4.76 -3.80 -7.52
CA THR A 26 -4.45 -5.23 -7.37
C THR A 26 -4.39 -6.00 -8.69
N ARG A 27 -4.58 -5.34 -9.85
CA ARG A 27 -4.49 -6.02 -11.16
C ARG A 27 -3.06 -6.50 -11.45
N GLU A 28 -2.92 -7.43 -12.36
CA GLU A 28 -1.61 -7.88 -12.84
C GLU A 28 -0.76 -6.71 -13.32
N ARG A 29 0.55 -6.78 -13.07
CA ARG A 29 1.55 -5.77 -13.45
C ARG A 29 1.39 -4.40 -12.77
N VAL A 30 0.62 -4.29 -11.68
CA VAL A 30 0.67 -3.10 -10.84
C VAL A 30 1.98 -3.12 -10.04
N GLU A 31 2.71 -2.01 -10.09
CA GLU A 31 3.92 -1.86 -9.29
C GLU A 31 3.57 -1.60 -7.82
N LEU A 32 4.10 -2.44 -6.93
CA LEU A 32 3.95 -2.26 -5.49
C LEU A 32 4.95 -1.20 -5.01
N ILE A 33 4.46 -0.22 -4.27
CA ILE A 33 5.34 0.76 -3.62
C ILE A 33 5.85 0.16 -2.31
N PRO A 34 7.17 0.00 -2.15
CA PRO A 34 7.74 -0.48 -0.89
C PRO A 34 7.38 0.47 0.26
N ASP A 35 6.95 -0.08 1.38
CA ASP A 35 6.81 0.68 2.62
C ASP A 35 8.13 0.59 3.41
N ASP A 36 9.02 1.54 3.18
CA ASP A 36 10.34 1.64 3.83
C ASP A 36 10.26 2.29 5.23
N ARG A 37 9.06 2.57 5.75
CA ARG A 37 8.92 3.07 7.12
C ARG A 37 9.47 2.07 8.14
N PRO A 38 10.07 2.55 9.23
CA PRO A 38 10.55 1.67 10.27
C PRO A 38 9.39 0.86 10.90
N PRO A 39 9.67 -0.32 11.43
CA PRO A 39 8.66 -1.13 12.09
C PRO A 39 8.04 -0.36 13.27
N THR A 40 6.80 -0.67 13.59
CA THR A 40 6.16 -0.12 14.78
C THR A 40 6.74 -0.78 16.02
N ARG A 41 6.72 -0.06 17.15
CA ARG A 41 7.15 -0.61 18.46
C ARG A 41 6.42 -1.93 18.80
N LYS A 42 5.17 -2.09 18.37
CA LYS A 42 4.41 -3.34 18.56
C LYS A 42 4.96 -4.48 17.71
N GLN A 43 5.34 -4.21 16.47
CA GLN A 43 5.97 -5.21 15.59
C GLN A 43 7.35 -5.63 16.13
N GLU A 44 8.16 -4.68 16.56
CA GLU A 44 9.47 -4.98 17.19
C GLU A 44 9.32 -5.86 18.44
N GLN A 45 8.37 -5.51 19.32
CA GLN A 45 8.10 -6.29 20.53
C GLN A 45 7.59 -7.70 20.20
N LEU A 46 6.74 -7.84 19.19
CA LEU A 46 6.21 -9.13 18.79
C LEU A 46 7.27 -9.98 18.09
N ALA A 47 8.09 -9.39 17.23
CA ALA A 47 9.20 -10.08 16.59
C ALA A 47 10.22 -10.58 17.63
N ALA A 48 10.61 -9.73 18.58
CA ALA A 48 11.51 -10.11 19.66
C ALA A 48 10.92 -11.23 20.55
N LYS A 49 9.62 -11.20 20.82
CA LYS A 49 8.92 -12.23 21.57
C LYS A 49 8.87 -13.55 20.83
N LEU A 50 8.54 -13.55 19.53
CA LEU A 50 8.52 -14.76 18.70
C LEU A 50 9.89 -15.43 18.65
N VAL A 51 10.97 -14.67 18.47
CA VAL A 51 12.34 -15.19 18.49
C VAL A 51 12.73 -15.76 19.87
N LYS A 52 12.23 -15.18 20.96
CA LYS A 52 12.47 -15.66 22.31
C LYS A 52 11.73 -16.97 22.61
N ASP A 53 10.43 -17.00 22.26
CA ASP A 53 9.55 -18.13 22.57
C ASP A 53 9.76 -19.30 21.59
N PHE A 54 10.16 -18.99 20.35
CA PHE A 54 10.41 -19.94 19.26
C PHE A 54 11.77 -19.66 18.59
N PRO A 55 12.88 -20.10 19.18
CA PRO A 55 14.23 -19.79 18.68
C PRO A 55 14.49 -20.21 17.23
N ASP A 56 13.84 -21.26 16.77
CA ASP A 56 13.96 -21.78 15.39
C ASP A 56 13.42 -20.80 14.35
N SER A 57 12.58 -19.83 14.75
CA SER A 57 12.13 -18.74 13.88
C SER A 57 13.27 -17.88 13.34
N LYS A 58 14.46 -17.91 13.95
CA LYS A 58 15.67 -17.24 13.47
C LYS A 58 16.20 -17.84 12.15
N THR A 59 15.82 -19.07 11.83
CA THR A 59 16.24 -19.75 10.60
C THR A 59 15.42 -19.35 9.39
N LEU A 60 14.32 -18.62 9.59
CA LEU A 60 13.50 -18.11 8.51
C LEU A 60 14.27 -17.02 7.75
N TYR A 61 14.19 -17.09 6.40
CA TYR A 61 14.82 -16.08 5.54
C TYR A 61 14.31 -14.66 5.84
N GLU A 62 13.04 -14.53 6.16
CA GLU A 62 12.39 -13.25 6.50
C GLU A 62 12.93 -12.63 7.80
N TYR A 63 13.52 -13.44 8.69
CA TYR A 63 14.20 -12.90 9.86
C TYR A 63 15.50 -12.19 9.49
N GLU A 64 16.28 -12.76 8.58
CA GLU A 64 17.50 -12.15 8.06
C GLU A 64 17.18 -10.86 7.30
N ASP A 65 16.13 -10.90 6.49
CA ASP A 65 15.64 -9.73 5.74
C ASP A 65 15.19 -8.61 6.71
N TYR A 66 14.46 -8.96 7.76
CA TYR A 66 14.05 -8.02 8.80
C TYR A 66 15.24 -7.41 9.54
N LEU A 67 16.28 -8.19 9.85
CA LEU A 67 17.49 -7.68 10.52
C LEU A 67 18.30 -6.76 9.60
N THR A 68 18.39 -7.10 8.32
CA THR A 68 19.17 -6.35 7.32
C THR A 68 18.50 -5.02 6.97
N LYS A 69 17.19 -5.04 6.78
CA LYS A 69 16.39 -3.86 6.44
C LYS A 69 15.12 -3.82 7.29
N PRO A 70 15.20 -3.29 8.53
CA PRO A 70 14.06 -3.26 9.44
C PRO A 70 13.00 -2.23 8.97
N THR A 71 12.02 -2.73 8.24
CA THR A 71 10.85 -1.97 7.77
C THR A 71 9.57 -2.58 8.32
N LYS A 72 8.46 -1.86 8.20
CA LYS A 72 7.13 -2.41 8.51
C LYS A 72 6.82 -3.67 7.71
N VAL A 73 7.24 -3.70 6.45
CA VAL A 73 7.00 -4.83 5.54
C VAL A 73 7.80 -6.04 5.95
N SER A 74 9.12 -5.89 6.13
CA SER A 74 9.98 -7.02 6.53
C SER A 74 9.60 -7.55 7.92
N ALA A 75 9.27 -6.68 8.87
CA ALA A 75 8.76 -7.07 10.18
C ALA A 75 7.43 -7.84 10.06
N SER A 76 6.50 -7.40 9.23
CA SER A 76 5.22 -8.10 9.01
C SER A 76 5.42 -9.45 8.36
N ALA A 77 6.29 -9.55 7.35
CA ALA A 77 6.61 -10.81 6.67
C ALA A 77 7.18 -11.84 7.66
N PHE A 78 8.20 -11.44 8.42
CA PHE A 78 8.80 -12.28 9.46
C PHE A 78 7.76 -12.73 10.50
N ILE A 79 6.99 -11.80 11.07
CA ILE A 79 5.98 -12.11 12.10
C ILE A 79 4.95 -13.10 11.56
N THR A 80 4.46 -12.91 10.32
CA THR A 80 3.46 -13.80 9.72
C THR A 80 3.99 -15.22 9.58
N LEU A 81 5.17 -15.38 9.00
CA LEU A 81 5.77 -16.71 8.77
C LEU A 81 6.21 -17.38 10.07
N ALA A 82 6.74 -16.61 11.02
CA ALA A 82 7.07 -17.16 12.35
C ALA A 82 5.82 -17.65 13.10
N LEU A 83 4.68 -16.97 12.97
CA LEU A 83 3.40 -17.41 13.53
C LEU A 83 2.87 -18.66 12.82
N GLU A 84 2.97 -18.71 11.49
CA GLU A 84 2.54 -19.87 10.69
C GLU A 84 3.41 -21.11 10.98
N ALA A 85 4.73 -20.93 11.02
CA ALA A 85 5.65 -22.03 11.30
C ALA A 85 5.50 -22.62 12.72
N ASN A 86 4.98 -21.84 13.66
CA ASN A 86 4.81 -22.27 15.06
C ASN A 86 3.32 -22.39 15.44
N TRP A 87 2.42 -22.49 14.44
CA TRP A 87 0.97 -22.47 14.64
C TRP A 87 0.49 -23.49 15.68
N ASP A 88 0.92 -24.75 15.56
CA ASP A 88 0.48 -25.82 16.45
C ASP A 88 0.93 -25.58 17.90
N ALA A 89 2.18 -25.17 18.11
CA ALA A 89 2.72 -24.84 19.43
C ALA A 89 2.05 -23.62 20.07
N ILE A 90 1.64 -22.64 19.25
CA ILE A 90 0.89 -21.46 19.70
C ILE A 90 -0.56 -21.83 20.03
N HIS A 91 -1.17 -22.72 19.24
CA HIS A 91 -2.57 -23.10 19.39
C HIS A 91 -2.84 -23.94 20.65
N GLU A 92 -1.88 -24.76 21.06
CA GLU A 92 -1.95 -25.57 22.27
C GLU A 92 -1.71 -24.79 23.57
N SER A 93 -1.27 -23.53 23.48
CA SER A 93 -0.94 -22.72 24.64
C SER A 93 -2.02 -21.66 24.98
N GLU A 94 -2.25 -21.41 26.29
CA GLU A 94 -3.07 -20.27 26.76
C GLU A 94 -2.58 -18.91 26.21
N GLN A 95 -1.38 -18.87 25.63
CA GLN A 95 -0.80 -17.71 24.99
C GLN A 95 -1.44 -17.40 23.62
N TYR A 96 -2.13 -18.35 22.98
CA TYR A 96 -2.79 -18.13 21.69
C TYR A 96 -3.74 -16.92 21.72
N MET A 97 -4.60 -16.81 22.72
CA MET A 97 -5.50 -15.66 22.87
C MET A 97 -4.74 -14.35 23.09
N LYS A 98 -3.61 -14.41 23.77
CA LYS A 98 -2.76 -13.25 24.02
C LYS A 98 -2.03 -12.81 22.74
N TYR A 99 -1.57 -13.74 21.93
CA TYR A 99 -1.00 -13.47 20.61
C TYR A 99 -2.01 -12.85 19.65
N ILE A 100 -3.22 -13.39 19.60
CA ILE A 100 -4.30 -12.82 18.76
C ILE A 100 -4.65 -11.39 19.24
N ALA A 101 -4.77 -11.17 20.55
CA ALA A 101 -5.13 -9.88 21.12
C ALA A 101 -4.02 -8.81 20.96
N THR A 102 -2.74 -9.24 20.91
CA THR A 102 -1.59 -8.34 20.77
C THR A 102 -1.04 -8.29 19.36
N ARG A 103 -1.52 -9.17 18.46
CA ARG A 103 -1.17 -9.14 17.03
C ARG A 103 -1.49 -7.74 16.52
N PRO A 104 -0.47 -6.95 16.07
CA PRO A 104 -0.80 -5.77 15.31
C PRO A 104 -1.70 -6.30 14.22
N ARG A 105 -2.87 -5.69 14.01
CA ARG A 105 -3.64 -5.96 12.80
C ARG A 105 -2.61 -5.90 11.70
N ALA A 106 -2.35 -7.06 11.07
CA ALA A 106 -1.48 -7.09 9.94
C ALA A 106 -2.19 -6.20 8.90
N GLU A 107 -1.90 -4.90 8.96
CA GLU A 107 -2.10 -4.08 7.81
C GLU A 107 -1.24 -4.81 6.80
N ARG A 108 -1.87 -5.49 5.86
CA ARG A 108 -1.21 -6.11 4.73
C ARG A 108 -0.70 -4.96 3.86
N ILE A 109 0.33 -4.30 4.38
CA ILE A 109 1.08 -3.28 3.68
C ILE A 109 1.98 -4.06 2.74
N GLY A 110 1.73 -3.92 1.45
CA GLY A 110 2.47 -4.63 0.41
C GLY A 110 1.62 -5.53 -0.48
N ALA A 111 0.31 -5.69 -0.23
CA ALA A 111 -0.58 -6.49 -1.07
C ALA A 111 -1.24 -5.69 -2.21
N HIS A 112 -0.96 -4.39 -2.37
CA HIS A 112 -1.58 -3.56 -3.39
C HIS A 112 -0.67 -2.42 -3.85
N GLY A 113 -0.88 -1.93 -5.07
CA GLY A 113 -0.13 -0.82 -5.68
C GLY A 113 -0.77 0.56 -5.54
N LEU A 114 -1.73 0.74 -4.61
CA LEU A 114 -2.39 2.02 -4.43
C LEU A 114 -1.49 3.01 -3.71
N PHE A 115 -1.41 4.24 -4.21
CA PHE A 115 -0.74 5.37 -3.58
C PHE A 115 -1.63 6.62 -3.60
N GLY A 116 -1.29 7.60 -2.78
CA GLY A 116 -2.04 8.85 -2.61
C GLY A 116 -1.23 9.92 -1.89
N ASP A 117 -1.90 10.83 -1.18
CA ASP A 117 -1.25 11.86 -0.38
C ASP A 117 -0.46 11.28 0.81
N ASP A 118 -0.99 10.25 1.44
CA ASP A 118 -0.36 9.60 2.58
C ASP A 118 0.81 8.71 2.13
N ASP A 119 1.83 8.56 2.98
CA ASP A 119 2.98 7.71 2.70
C ASP A 119 2.62 6.22 2.61
N ALA A 120 1.59 5.81 3.33
CA ALA A 120 0.99 4.50 3.19
C ALA A 120 -0.52 4.61 3.10
N VAL A 121 -1.06 4.26 1.95
CA VAL A 121 -2.50 4.18 1.71
C VAL A 121 -2.99 2.80 2.12
N SER A 122 -4.04 2.73 2.93
CA SER A 122 -4.77 1.49 3.17
C SER A 122 -5.87 1.34 2.14
N LEU A 123 -5.82 0.26 1.35
CA LEU A 123 -6.83 -0.01 0.33
C LEU A 123 -8.24 -0.13 0.96
N GLU A 124 -8.35 -0.80 2.11
CA GLU A 124 -9.63 -0.97 2.80
C GLU A 124 -10.21 0.37 3.28
N LYS A 125 -9.36 1.25 3.85
CA LYS A 125 -9.80 2.60 4.27
C LYS A 125 -10.21 3.45 3.07
N ALA A 126 -9.43 3.42 1.99
CA ALA A 126 -9.73 4.17 0.77
C ALA A 126 -11.04 3.69 0.13
N MET A 127 -11.29 2.39 0.12
CA MET A 127 -12.55 1.82 -0.36
C MET A 127 -13.74 2.25 0.51
N ALA A 128 -13.60 2.15 1.85
CA ALA A 128 -14.66 2.56 2.78
C ALA A 128 -14.95 4.07 2.72
N GLU A 129 -13.93 4.90 2.46
CA GLU A 129 -14.10 6.33 2.23
C GLU A 129 -14.92 6.58 0.96
N LEU A 130 -14.58 5.91 -0.16
CA LEU A 130 -15.31 6.03 -1.41
C LEU A 130 -16.76 5.52 -1.31
N GLU A 131 -17.01 4.45 -0.57
CA GLU A 131 -18.37 3.91 -0.38
C GLU A 131 -19.28 4.89 0.38
N ARG A 132 -18.72 5.69 1.27
CA ARG A 132 -19.46 6.72 2.03
C ARG A 132 -19.53 8.07 1.32
N TYR A 133 -18.73 8.26 0.30
CA TYR A 133 -18.66 9.52 -0.43
C TYR A 133 -19.86 9.68 -1.37
N THR A 134 -20.53 10.81 -1.30
CA THR A 134 -21.74 11.09 -2.09
C THR A 134 -21.53 12.07 -3.25
N GLY A 135 -20.30 12.60 -3.38
CA GLY A 135 -19.92 13.53 -4.44
C GLY A 135 -19.49 12.86 -5.75
N ASN A 136 -19.02 13.65 -6.69
CA ASN A 136 -18.52 13.16 -7.97
C ASN A 136 -17.11 12.55 -7.81
N VAL A 137 -16.91 11.39 -8.42
CA VAL A 137 -15.60 10.74 -8.50
C VAL A 137 -15.10 10.80 -9.93
N TRP A 138 -13.95 11.45 -10.11
CA TRP A 138 -13.28 11.58 -11.39
C TRP A 138 -12.20 10.52 -11.53
N THR A 139 -12.12 9.90 -12.70
CA THR A 139 -11.03 9.00 -13.05
C THR A 139 -10.12 9.67 -14.08
N HIS A 140 -8.80 9.66 -13.82
CA HIS A 140 -7.80 10.17 -14.73
C HIS A 140 -6.89 9.04 -15.16
N ILE A 141 -6.70 8.87 -16.45
CA ILE A 141 -5.74 7.92 -17.02
C ILE A 141 -4.66 8.76 -17.70
N ILE A 142 -3.43 8.65 -17.21
CA ILE A 142 -2.26 9.33 -17.72
C ILE A 142 -1.35 8.29 -18.33
N SER A 143 -1.00 8.43 -19.60
CA SER A 143 -0.15 7.48 -20.31
C SER A 143 1.04 8.20 -20.96
N LEU A 144 2.22 7.60 -20.81
CA LEU A 144 3.41 7.93 -21.58
C LEU A 144 3.80 6.72 -22.44
N LYS A 145 4.44 6.96 -23.57
CA LYS A 145 5.11 5.88 -24.28
C LYS A 145 6.23 5.33 -23.40
N ARG A 146 6.41 4.00 -23.40
CA ARG A 146 7.43 3.33 -22.57
C ARG A 146 8.82 3.93 -22.74
N GLU A 147 9.24 4.20 -23.98
CA GLU A 147 10.54 4.82 -24.28
C GLU A 147 10.68 6.23 -23.68
N ASP A 148 9.61 7.02 -23.72
CA ASP A 148 9.60 8.37 -23.13
C ASP A 148 9.54 8.30 -21.61
N ALA A 149 8.79 7.36 -21.03
CA ALA A 149 8.70 7.14 -19.59
C ALA A 149 10.09 6.79 -19.01
N ALA A 150 10.78 5.82 -19.61
CA ALA A 150 12.14 5.44 -19.20
C ALA A 150 13.14 6.60 -19.34
N ARG A 151 13.11 7.30 -20.47
CA ARG A 151 14.00 8.45 -20.70
C ARG A 151 13.78 9.60 -19.73
N LEU A 152 12.54 9.80 -19.28
CA LEU A 152 12.17 10.89 -18.38
C LEU A 152 12.13 10.46 -16.90
N GLY A 153 12.36 9.17 -16.59
CA GLY A 153 12.33 8.65 -15.22
C GLY A 153 10.93 8.45 -14.65
N PHE A 154 9.91 8.32 -15.53
CA PHE A 154 8.51 8.07 -15.14
C PHE A 154 8.05 6.64 -15.46
N ASP A 155 8.97 5.70 -15.43
CA ASP A 155 8.73 4.27 -15.61
C ASP A 155 8.50 3.52 -14.29
N ASN A 156 8.18 4.23 -13.23
CA ASN A 156 7.97 3.67 -11.89
C ASN A 156 6.91 4.44 -11.08
N ALA A 157 6.26 3.74 -10.15
CA ALA A 157 5.19 4.28 -9.31
C ALA A 157 5.63 5.44 -8.41
N THR A 158 6.87 5.40 -7.92
CA THR A 158 7.40 6.43 -7.00
C THR A 158 7.53 7.78 -7.70
N ALA A 159 8.00 7.81 -8.95
CA ALA A 159 8.11 9.03 -9.73
C ALA A 159 6.73 9.67 -9.97
N TRP A 160 5.74 8.88 -10.34
CA TRP A 160 4.36 9.35 -10.53
C TRP A 160 3.74 9.85 -9.22
N ARG A 161 3.90 9.12 -8.12
CA ARG A 161 3.46 9.57 -6.80
C ARG A 161 4.02 10.95 -6.45
N ASN A 162 5.33 11.13 -6.62
CA ASN A 162 6.00 12.37 -6.29
C ASN A 162 5.55 13.52 -7.20
N LEU A 163 5.35 13.26 -8.49
CA LEU A 163 4.82 14.25 -9.43
C LEU A 163 3.42 14.71 -9.04
N ILE A 164 2.50 13.79 -8.78
CA ILE A 164 1.11 14.13 -8.44
C ILE A 164 1.06 14.90 -7.11
N ARG A 165 1.86 14.49 -6.11
CA ARG A 165 1.97 15.21 -4.84
C ARG A 165 2.49 16.63 -5.00
N ALA A 166 3.52 16.82 -5.81
CA ALA A 166 4.09 18.15 -6.07
C ALA A 166 3.08 19.10 -6.72
N HIS A 167 2.20 18.56 -7.58
CA HIS A 167 1.18 19.33 -8.32
C HIS A 167 -0.24 19.19 -7.76
N ARG A 168 -0.38 18.64 -6.57
CA ARG A 168 -1.68 18.38 -5.94
C ARG A 168 -2.60 19.60 -5.92
N ASN A 169 -2.07 20.75 -5.51
CA ASN A 169 -2.85 21.99 -5.41
C ASN A 169 -3.20 22.56 -6.78
N ASP A 170 -2.34 22.41 -7.78
CA ASP A 170 -2.61 22.85 -9.15
C ASP A 170 -3.73 22.00 -9.77
N ILE A 171 -3.72 20.71 -9.52
CA ILE A 171 -4.78 19.77 -9.96
C ILE A 171 -6.10 20.15 -9.29
N ALA A 172 -6.11 20.35 -7.96
CA ALA A 172 -7.30 20.76 -7.23
C ALA A 172 -7.88 22.08 -7.76
N ALA A 173 -7.02 23.06 -8.00
CA ALA A 173 -7.42 24.37 -8.56
C ALA A 173 -8.01 24.23 -9.97
N ALA A 174 -7.38 23.43 -10.85
CA ALA A 174 -7.88 23.16 -12.19
C ALA A 174 -9.25 22.48 -12.17
N MET A 175 -9.51 21.61 -11.18
CA MET A 175 -10.79 20.94 -10.97
C MET A 175 -11.80 21.77 -10.18
N LYS A 176 -11.43 22.98 -9.74
CA LYS A 176 -12.24 23.88 -8.90
C LYS A 176 -12.64 23.23 -7.57
N ILE A 177 -11.76 22.43 -7.00
CA ILE A 177 -11.95 21.77 -5.69
C ILE A 177 -11.09 22.50 -4.66
N PRO A 178 -11.63 22.87 -3.48
CA PRO A 178 -10.80 23.42 -2.40
C PRO A 178 -9.67 22.45 -2.04
N PRO A 179 -8.42 22.88 -1.86
CA PRO A 179 -7.30 21.98 -1.60
C PRO A 179 -7.49 21.07 -0.39
N GLY A 180 -8.22 21.51 0.64
CA GLY A 180 -8.56 20.69 1.82
C GLY A 180 -9.53 19.55 1.54
N ASP A 181 -10.36 19.69 0.51
CA ASP A 181 -11.38 18.71 0.13
C ASP A 181 -10.92 17.76 -0.99
N PHE A 182 -9.77 18.08 -1.61
CA PHE A 182 -9.23 17.26 -2.69
C PHE A 182 -8.62 15.97 -2.14
N ARG A 183 -9.24 14.83 -2.48
CA ARG A 183 -8.74 13.48 -2.22
C ARG A 183 -8.43 12.78 -3.52
N TRP A 184 -7.33 12.04 -3.55
CA TRP A 184 -6.94 11.29 -4.74
C TRP A 184 -6.23 9.99 -4.37
N TYR A 185 -6.40 9.01 -5.23
CA TYR A 185 -5.73 7.72 -5.17
C TYR A 185 -5.31 7.34 -6.59
N ALA A 186 -4.16 6.70 -6.72
CA ALA A 186 -3.65 6.26 -8.02
C ALA A 186 -2.92 4.91 -7.90
N ALA A 187 -2.70 4.28 -9.04
CA ALA A 187 -1.83 3.12 -9.19
C ALA A 187 -1.07 3.22 -10.51
N PHE A 188 0.16 2.75 -10.53
CA PHE A 188 0.98 2.67 -11.72
C PHE A 188 0.90 1.28 -12.33
N HIS A 189 0.80 1.23 -13.64
CA HIS A 189 0.76 -0.02 -14.41
C HIS A 189 1.77 0.07 -15.56
N ASP A 190 2.70 -0.88 -15.59
CA ASP A 190 3.62 -1.05 -16.71
C ASP A 190 2.97 -1.94 -17.77
N GLU A 191 2.42 -1.33 -18.83
CA GLU A 191 1.76 -2.01 -19.96
C GLU A 191 2.61 -1.95 -21.22
#